data_51252795f936cf78a3d630d8f0d6856d
#
_entry.id   51252795f936cf78a3d630d8f0d6856d
#
_cell.length_a   1.000
_cell.length_b   1.000
_cell.length_c   1.000
_cell.angle_alpha   90.00
_cell.angle_beta   90.00
_cell.angle_gamma   90.00
#
_symmetry.space_group_name_H-M   'P 1'
#
loop_
_entity.id
_entity.type
_entity.pdbx_description
1 polymer ?
#
loop_
_entity_poly.entity_id
_entity_poly.type
_entity_poly.pdbx_seq_one_letter_code
_entity_poly.pdbx_strand_id
1 'polypeptide(L)'
;MTGVVPALHDLPAGAPWTMDRVQAMYDEITAAGLTMECIESVNVHEDIKIGLPSRDRYIENYKTSIRNLSKVGVKVICYNFMPVFDWTRTDLYMPLPDGSTCLSYDGKQVEGKSPEDMFREIDDNSNGYAMPGWEPERMGEIKELFAKYKDVTAEDLWANLKYFLEAIMPVCEACDVKMAIHPDDPPWGIFGLPRIITDKAAVERLLTMVPSKYNGLTLCTGSLGASPKNDMVEIIHAAGDRIYFAHLRNVAINDRWFNETAHESAYGSLDMYEIVKALQEEGFDGYVRPDHGRMIWGEVARPGYGLFDRALGVSYLNGLWEAVEKSRRA
;
A
#
# COMPACT_ATOMS: atom_id res chain seq x y z
N MET A 1 12.04 13.01 -10.69
CA MET A 1 10.95 12.02 -10.79
C MET A 1 10.96 11.51 -12.23
N THR A 2 11.14 10.22 -12.42
CA THR A 2 11.38 9.63 -13.75
C THR A 2 10.35 8.56 -14.13
N GLY A 3 9.58 8.09 -13.16
CA GLY A 3 8.58 7.04 -13.36
C GLY A 3 7.29 7.31 -12.63
N VAL A 4 6.27 6.55 -12.99
CA VAL A 4 4.97 6.50 -12.34
C VAL A 4 4.66 5.07 -11.90
N VAL A 5 3.85 4.95 -10.86
CA VAL A 5 3.33 3.68 -10.34
C VAL A 5 1.82 3.70 -10.58
N PRO A 6 1.34 3.19 -11.71
CA PRO A 6 -0.05 3.24 -12.10
C PRO A 6 -0.83 1.97 -11.68
N ALA A 7 -2.16 2.02 -11.91
CA ALA A 7 -3.03 0.86 -11.89
C ALA A 7 -4.18 1.02 -12.90
N LEU A 8 -4.81 -0.11 -13.27
CA LEU A 8 -6.07 -0.12 -14.03
C LEU A 8 -7.26 -0.15 -13.05
N HIS A 9 -7.62 1.03 -12.53
CA HIS A 9 -8.65 1.19 -11.49
C HIS A 9 -10.07 0.90 -11.96
N ASP A 10 -10.30 0.89 -13.26
CA ASP A 10 -11.60 0.62 -13.88
C ASP A 10 -11.87 -0.88 -14.11
N LEU A 11 -10.91 -1.74 -13.79
CA LEU A 11 -11.10 -3.18 -13.85
C LEU A 11 -11.56 -3.73 -12.48
N PRO A 12 -12.60 -4.59 -12.49
CA PRO A 12 -13.03 -5.23 -11.23
C PRO A 12 -11.92 -6.08 -10.63
N ALA A 13 -11.86 -6.15 -9.28
CA ALA A 13 -10.92 -7.02 -8.58
C ALA A 13 -11.06 -8.47 -9.07
N GLY A 14 -9.93 -9.12 -9.35
CA GLY A 14 -9.88 -10.48 -9.88
C GLY A 14 -10.08 -10.62 -11.40
N ALA A 15 -10.40 -9.55 -12.11
CA ALA A 15 -10.36 -9.56 -13.58
C ALA A 15 -8.89 -9.64 -14.07
N PRO A 16 -8.61 -10.38 -15.17
CA PRO A 16 -7.27 -10.41 -15.73
C PRO A 16 -6.96 -9.07 -16.42
N TRP A 17 -5.78 -8.53 -16.20
CA TRP A 17 -5.28 -7.38 -16.96
C TRP A 17 -4.84 -7.87 -18.34
N THR A 18 -5.70 -7.62 -19.36
CA THR A 18 -5.43 -8.06 -20.72
C THR A 18 -4.25 -7.31 -21.33
N MET A 19 -3.58 -7.94 -22.31
CA MET A 19 -2.41 -7.34 -22.95
C MET A 19 -2.73 -5.98 -23.57
N ASP A 20 -3.88 -5.83 -24.21
CA ASP A 20 -4.29 -4.57 -24.86
C ASP A 20 -4.42 -3.43 -23.83
N ARG A 21 -4.98 -3.72 -22.63
CA ARG A 21 -5.13 -2.72 -21.57
C ARG A 21 -3.76 -2.35 -20.96
N VAL A 22 -2.91 -3.34 -20.73
CA VAL A 22 -1.55 -3.13 -20.21
C VAL A 22 -0.72 -2.33 -21.21
N GLN A 23 -0.80 -2.68 -22.51
CA GLN A 23 -0.06 -1.97 -23.55
C GLN A 23 -0.54 -0.52 -23.69
N ALA A 24 -1.86 -0.28 -23.68
CA ALA A 24 -2.39 1.08 -23.77
C ALA A 24 -1.90 1.99 -22.61
N MET A 25 -1.90 1.47 -21.38
CA MET A 25 -1.38 2.18 -20.21
C MET A 25 0.13 2.45 -20.33
N TYR A 26 0.89 1.45 -20.78
CA TYR A 26 2.34 1.59 -21.03
C TYR A 26 2.64 2.65 -22.09
N ASP A 27 1.93 2.62 -23.21
CA ASP A 27 2.13 3.54 -24.32
C ASP A 27 1.82 4.99 -23.91
N GLU A 28 0.75 5.22 -23.14
CA GLU A 28 0.40 6.54 -22.61
C GLU A 28 1.51 7.10 -21.70
N ILE A 29 2.03 6.29 -20.78
CA ILE A 29 3.06 6.69 -19.81
C ILE A 29 4.39 6.97 -20.54
N THR A 30 4.78 6.09 -21.45
CA THR A 30 6.05 6.22 -22.16
C THR A 30 6.03 7.35 -23.19
N ALA A 31 4.87 7.63 -23.79
CA ALA A 31 4.68 8.81 -24.67
C ALA A 31 4.90 10.13 -23.91
N ALA A 32 4.64 10.16 -22.60
CA ALA A 32 4.94 11.28 -21.73
C ALA A 32 6.43 11.35 -21.28
N GLY A 33 7.28 10.43 -21.75
CA GLY A 33 8.70 10.35 -21.37
C GLY A 33 8.96 9.79 -19.97
N LEU A 34 7.99 9.06 -19.41
CA LEU A 34 8.07 8.45 -18.07
C LEU A 34 8.25 6.92 -18.17
N THR A 35 8.76 6.29 -17.11
CA THR A 35 8.90 4.84 -17.00
C THR A 35 7.74 4.22 -16.21
N MET A 36 7.44 2.94 -16.49
CA MET A 36 6.44 2.13 -15.79
C MET A 36 7.05 0.77 -15.44
N GLU A 37 7.67 0.68 -14.29
CA GLU A 37 8.36 -0.54 -13.86
C GLU A 37 7.75 -1.14 -12.58
N CYS A 38 6.93 -0.37 -11.88
CA CYS A 38 6.20 -0.77 -10.68
C CYS A 38 4.71 -0.48 -10.85
N ILE A 39 3.86 -1.39 -10.38
CA ILE A 39 2.40 -1.28 -10.41
C ILE A 39 1.86 -1.27 -8.98
N GLU A 40 0.91 -0.42 -8.72
CA GLU A 40 0.15 -0.45 -7.48
C GLU A 40 -1.31 -0.03 -7.70
N SER A 41 -2.19 -1.05 -7.67
CA SER A 41 -2.01 -2.47 -7.40
C SER A 41 -2.78 -3.33 -8.39
N VAL A 42 -2.36 -4.57 -8.54
CA VAL A 42 -3.25 -5.61 -9.07
C VAL A 42 -4.02 -6.17 -7.87
N ASN A 43 -5.32 -5.86 -7.79
CA ASN A 43 -6.15 -6.20 -6.63
C ASN A 43 -6.36 -7.70 -6.50
N VAL A 44 -6.14 -8.22 -5.29
CA VAL A 44 -6.43 -9.63 -4.95
C VAL A 44 -7.91 -9.76 -4.63
N HIS A 45 -8.61 -10.66 -5.35
CA HIS A 45 -10.05 -10.88 -5.15
C HIS A 45 -10.36 -11.44 -3.76
N GLU A 46 -11.50 -11.03 -3.19
CA GLU A 46 -11.92 -11.45 -1.86
C GLU A 46 -12.05 -12.98 -1.72
N ASP A 47 -12.48 -13.68 -2.76
CA ASP A 47 -12.58 -15.15 -2.74
C ASP A 47 -11.22 -15.84 -2.54
N ILE A 48 -10.11 -15.19 -2.93
CA ILE A 48 -8.75 -15.68 -2.64
C ILE A 48 -8.46 -15.49 -1.15
N LYS A 49 -8.76 -14.31 -0.61
CA LYS A 49 -8.50 -13.97 0.80
C LYS A 49 -9.32 -14.85 1.76
N ILE A 50 -10.57 -15.17 1.39
CA ILE A 50 -11.48 -16.00 2.19
C ILE A 50 -11.22 -17.50 1.96
N GLY A 51 -10.58 -17.89 0.85
CA GLY A 51 -10.31 -19.27 0.51
C GLY A 51 -11.49 -20.01 -0.13
N LEU A 52 -12.38 -19.31 -0.83
CA LEU A 52 -13.54 -19.91 -1.49
C LEU A 52 -13.13 -20.80 -2.70
N PRO A 53 -13.97 -21.75 -3.13
CA PRO A 53 -13.66 -22.64 -4.26
C PRO A 53 -13.35 -21.92 -5.57
N SER A 54 -13.88 -20.71 -5.76
CA SER A 54 -13.64 -19.85 -6.92
C SER A 54 -12.25 -19.21 -6.96
N ARG A 55 -11.47 -19.28 -5.86
CA ARG A 55 -10.15 -18.66 -5.72
C ARG A 55 -9.19 -19.06 -6.84
N ASP A 56 -9.23 -20.33 -7.28
CA ASP A 56 -8.28 -20.83 -8.28
C ASP A 56 -8.47 -20.14 -9.63
N ARG A 57 -9.69 -19.84 -10.04
CA ARG A 57 -9.98 -19.03 -11.23
C ARG A 57 -9.37 -17.62 -11.11
N TYR A 58 -9.51 -16.96 -9.98
CA TYR A 58 -8.97 -15.62 -9.77
C TYR A 58 -7.45 -15.62 -9.67
N ILE A 59 -6.85 -16.69 -9.15
CA ILE A 59 -5.40 -16.90 -9.16
C ILE A 59 -4.88 -17.06 -10.60
N GLU A 60 -5.56 -17.80 -11.47
CA GLU A 60 -5.17 -17.90 -12.88
C GLU A 60 -5.29 -16.56 -13.62
N ASN A 61 -6.32 -15.75 -13.32
CA ASN A 61 -6.42 -14.39 -13.81
C ASN A 61 -5.26 -13.52 -13.34
N TYR A 62 -4.87 -13.64 -12.07
CA TYR A 62 -3.74 -12.92 -11.50
C TYR A 62 -2.41 -13.31 -12.19
N LYS A 63 -2.18 -14.60 -12.42
CA LYS A 63 -1.03 -15.09 -13.19
C LYS A 63 -1.01 -14.54 -14.61
N THR A 64 -2.17 -14.38 -15.24
CA THR A 64 -2.29 -13.74 -16.56
C THR A 64 -1.87 -12.28 -16.50
N SER A 65 -2.28 -11.55 -15.47
CA SER A 65 -1.86 -10.15 -15.25
C SER A 65 -0.35 -10.04 -15.08
N ILE A 66 0.28 -10.91 -14.27
CA ILE A 66 1.74 -10.95 -14.10
C ILE A 66 2.45 -11.14 -15.45
N ARG A 67 2.02 -12.14 -16.25
CA ARG A 67 2.62 -12.42 -17.56
C ARG A 67 2.48 -11.26 -18.54
N ASN A 68 1.35 -10.54 -18.51
CA ASN A 68 1.14 -9.40 -19.41
C ASN A 68 1.94 -8.17 -18.97
N LEU A 69 2.00 -7.88 -17.67
CA LEU A 69 2.79 -6.80 -17.10
C LEU A 69 4.30 -6.99 -17.35
N SER A 70 4.79 -8.23 -17.24
CA SER A 70 6.21 -8.52 -17.51
C SER A 70 6.63 -8.22 -18.95
N LYS A 71 5.72 -8.37 -19.93
CA LYS A 71 6.01 -8.10 -21.35
C LYS A 71 6.27 -6.62 -21.66
N VAL A 72 5.77 -5.71 -20.83
CA VAL A 72 6.03 -4.27 -20.93
C VAL A 72 7.11 -3.79 -19.95
N GLY A 73 7.83 -4.71 -19.31
CA GLY A 73 9.00 -4.38 -18.48
C GLY A 73 8.70 -4.13 -17.01
N VAL A 74 7.49 -4.38 -16.52
CA VAL A 74 7.17 -4.28 -15.09
C VAL A 74 8.03 -5.27 -14.29
N LYS A 75 8.63 -4.79 -13.21
CA LYS A 75 9.53 -5.54 -12.32
C LYS A 75 8.95 -5.79 -10.94
N VAL A 76 8.05 -4.92 -10.48
CA VAL A 76 7.42 -5.01 -9.16
C VAL A 76 5.92 -4.83 -9.26
N ILE A 77 5.17 -5.72 -8.62
CA ILE A 77 3.73 -5.58 -8.41
C ILE A 77 3.48 -5.45 -6.91
N CYS A 78 3.07 -4.26 -6.50
CA CYS A 78 2.51 -4.03 -5.18
C CYS A 78 1.09 -4.58 -5.11
N TYR A 79 0.74 -5.24 -4.01
CA TYR A 79 -0.59 -5.75 -3.73
C TYR A 79 -0.87 -5.70 -2.23
N ASN A 80 -2.12 -5.75 -1.84
CA ASN A 80 -2.51 -5.91 -0.45
C ASN A 80 -3.36 -7.17 -0.25
N PHE A 81 -3.48 -7.60 1.01
CA PHE A 81 -4.32 -8.75 1.40
C PHE A 81 -5.32 -8.36 2.49
N MET A 82 -5.67 -7.08 2.54
CA MET A 82 -6.59 -6.50 3.49
C MET A 82 -8.01 -6.98 3.23
N PRO A 83 -8.73 -7.51 4.24
CA PRO A 83 -10.14 -7.86 4.12
C PRO A 83 -11.01 -6.64 3.84
N VAL A 84 -11.87 -6.73 2.83
CA VAL A 84 -12.92 -5.76 2.46
C VAL A 84 -12.38 -4.39 2.08
N PHE A 85 -11.73 -3.69 3.01
CA PHE A 85 -11.22 -2.34 2.83
C PHE A 85 -9.71 -2.31 2.62
N ASP A 86 -9.26 -1.40 1.78
CA ASP A 86 -7.87 -1.00 1.67
C ASP A 86 -7.49 -0.13 2.89
N TRP A 87 -6.79 0.99 2.72
CA TRP A 87 -6.53 1.89 3.83
C TRP A 87 -7.82 2.52 4.39
N THR A 88 -7.84 2.82 5.67
CA THR A 88 -9.01 3.40 6.35
C THR A 88 -8.63 4.69 7.06
N ARG A 89 -9.42 5.75 6.85
CA ARG A 89 -9.32 7.04 7.54
C ARG A 89 -10.70 7.46 8.06
N THR A 90 -10.70 8.26 9.11
CA THR A 90 -11.93 8.80 9.72
C THR A 90 -12.17 10.25 9.37
N ASP A 91 -11.15 10.95 8.90
CA ASP A 91 -11.23 12.32 8.40
C ASP A 91 -10.29 12.47 7.19
N LEU A 92 -10.83 12.96 6.09
CA LEU A 92 -10.10 13.16 4.84
C LEU A 92 -9.47 14.56 4.73
N TYR A 93 -9.86 15.50 5.61
CA TYR A 93 -9.46 16.91 5.56
C TYR A 93 -9.14 17.48 6.94
N MET A 94 -8.59 16.69 7.84
CA MET A 94 -8.19 17.18 9.16
C MET A 94 -7.29 18.42 8.99
N PRO A 95 -7.65 19.59 9.56
CA PRO A 95 -6.88 20.81 9.42
C PRO A 95 -5.60 20.76 10.28
N LEU A 96 -4.51 21.25 9.70
CA LEU A 96 -3.23 21.42 10.37
C LEU A 96 -2.96 22.90 10.68
N PRO A 97 -2.07 23.23 11.67
CA PRO A 97 -1.80 24.60 12.07
C PRO A 97 -1.25 25.52 10.97
N ASP A 98 -0.64 24.94 9.92
CA ASP A 98 -0.11 25.67 8.77
C ASP A 98 -1.17 25.99 7.70
N GLY A 99 -2.43 25.64 7.96
CA GLY A 99 -3.56 25.86 7.04
C GLY A 99 -3.71 24.76 5.97
N SER A 100 -2.86 23.74 5.97
CA SER A 100 -3.03 22.56 5.14
C SER A 100 -4.07 21.60 5.72
N THR A 101 -4.48 20.60 4.94
CA THR A 101 -5.32 19.50 5.42
C THR A 101 -4.69 18.15 5.10
N CYS A 102 -4.96 17.16 5.94
CA CYS A 102 -4.40 15.82 5.81
C CYS A 102 -5.41 14.72 6.11
N LEU A 103 -5.07 13.49 5.74
CA LEU A 103 -5.79 12.31 6.17
C LEU A 103 -5.52 12.02 7.65
N SER A 104 -6.55 11.63 8.39
CA SER A 104 -6.47 11.26 9.80
C SER A 104 -7.29 10.03 10.12
N TYR A 105 -6.85 9.27 11.12
CA TYR A 105 -7.57 8.12 11.68
C TYR A 105 -7.71 8.32 13.19
N ASP A 106 -8.93 8.22 13.69
CA ASP A 106 -9.23 8.19 15.13
C ASP A 106 -10.02 6.93 15.47
N GLY A 107 -9.40 6.01 16.23
CA GLY A 107 -10.03 4.77 16.65
C GLY A 107 -11.32 4.96 17.43
N LYS A 108 -11.49 6.07 18.16
CA LYS A 108 -12.73 6.38 18.88
C LYS A 108 -13.89 6.68 17.94
N GLN A 109 -13.60 7.25 16.77
CA GLN A 109 -14.64 7.51 15.77
C GLN A 109 -15.09 6.22 15.07
N VAL A 110 -14.23 5.21 15.00
CA VAL A 110 -14.57 3.89 14.44
C VAL A 110 -15.39 3.07 15.44
N GLU A 111 -15.15 3.25 16.75
CA GLU A 111 -15.91 2.56 17.80
C GLU A 111 -17.39 2.94 17.74
N GLY A 112 -18.26 1.97 17.47
CA GLY A 112 -19.71 2.16 17.43
C GLY A 112 -20.28 2.63 16.11
N LYS A 113 -19.45 2.86 15.07
CA LYS A 113 -19.93 3.07 13.69
C LYS A 113 -20.05 1.76 12.94
N SER A 114 -21.03 1.70 12.05
CA SER A 114 -21.10 0.62 11.07
C SER A 114 -20.14 0.92 9.89
N PRO A 115 -19.70 -0.12 9.15
CA PRO A 115 -18.96 0.09 7.91
C PRO A 115 -19.70 0.96 6.89
N GLU A 116 -21.03 0.86 6.85
CA GLU A 116 -21.89 1.65 5.96
C GLU A 116 -21.91 3.13 6.34
N ASP A 117 -21.86 3.46 7.63
CA ASP A 117 -21.79 4.85 8.08
C ASP A 117 -20.44 5.47 7.72
N MET A 118 -19.35 4.73 7.92
CA MET A 118 -18.01 5.15 7.51
C MET A 118 -17.92 5.36 6.00
N PHE A 119 -18.50 4.45 5.22
CA PHE A 119 -18.53 4.57 3.77
C PHE A 119 -19.22 5.87 3.34
N ARG A 120 -20.40 6.14 3.88
CA ARG A 120 -21.15 7.36 3.54
C ARG A 120 -20.36 8.62 3.86
N GLU A 121 -19.71 8.68 5.02
CA GLU A 121 -18.87 9.81 5.40
C GLU A 121 -17.68 10.00 4.46
N ILE A 122 -17.05 8.92 4.02
CA ILE A 122 -15.93 8.97 3.06
C ILE A 122 -16.42 9.43 1.69
N ASP A 123 -17.53 8.91 1.20
CA ASP A 123 -18.10 9.27 -0.09
C ASP A 123 -18.50 10.76 -0.12
N ASP A 124 -19.20 11.23 0.92
CA ASP A 124 -19.61 12.64 1.07
C ASP A 124 -18.41 13.61 1.08
N ASN A 125 -17.24 13.17 1.55
CA ASN A 125 -16.04 13.99 1.70
C ASN A 125 -14.95 13.71 0.67
N SER A 126 -15.20 12.90 -0.33
CA SER A 126 -14.16 12.45 -1.31
C SER A 126 -13.88 13.48 -2.42
N ASN A 127 -14.54 14.64 -2.44
CA ASN A 127 -14.52 15.60 -3.56
C ASN A 127 -14.95 14.98 -4.91
N GLY A 128 -15.78 13.93 -4.89
CA GLY A 128 -16.22 13.21 -6.07
C GLY A 128 -15.18 12.26 -6.66
N TYR A 129 -14.08 12.02 -5.96
CA TYR A 129 -13.09 11.01 -6.35
C TYR A 129 -13.44 9.65 -5.73
N ALA A 130 -13.29 8.57 -6.51
CA ALA A 130 -13.32 7.22 -5.96
C ALA A 130 -12.12 7.01 -5.03
N MET A 131 -12.39 6.59 -3.79
CA MET A 131 -11.35 6.29 -2.81
C MET A 131 -11.00 4.79 -2.88
N PRO A 132 -9.71 4.41 -2.89
CA PRO A 132 -9.30 3.01 -3.00
C PRO A 132 -9.91 2.13 -1.90
N GLY A 133 -10.59 1.06 -2.29
CA GLY A 133 -11.30 0.17 -1.36
C GLY A 133 -12.64 0.69 -0.83
N TRP A 134 -13.05 1.90 -1.26
CA TRP A 134 -14.30 2.56 -0.87
C TRP A 134 -15.12 2.98 -2.09
N GLU A 135 -15.01 2.23 -3.18
CA GLU A 135 -15.73 2.51 -4.41
C GLU A 135 -17.25 2.36 -4.19
N PRO A 136 -18.10 3.30 -4.69
CA PRO A 136 -19.55 3.28 -4.48
C PRO A 136 -20.24 1.96 -4.90
N GLU A 137 -19.72 1.30 -5.93
CA GLU A 137 -20.24 0.02 -6.40
C GLU A 137 -20.11 -1.10 -5.35
N ARG A 138 -19.12 -1.01 -4.48
CA ARG A 138 -18.88 -2.00 -3.40
C ARG A 138 -19.86 -1.90 -2.25
N MET A 139 -20.56 -0.76 -2.10
CA MET A 139 -21.53 -0.55 -1.01
C MET A 139 -22.61 -1.64 -0.95
N GLY A 140 -23.17 -2.01 -2.11
CA GLY A 140 -24.19 -3.06 -2.17
C GLY A 140 -23.68 -4.44 -1.73
N GLU A 141 -22.37 -4.67 -1.89
CA GLU A 141 -21.70 -5.94 -1.61
C GLU A 141 -21.10 -6.00 -0.19
N ILE A 142 -20.92 -4.84 0.49
CA ILE A 142 -20.24 -4.78 1.79
C ILE A 142 -20.88 -5.71 2.82
N LYS A 143 -22.21 -5.71 2.92
CA LYS A 143 -22.93 -6.60 3.88
C LYS A 143 -22.67 -8.08 3.59
N GLU A 144 -22.67 -8.46 2.32
CA GLU A 144 -22.40 -9.84 1.93
C GLU A 144 -20.93 -10.20 2.19
N LEU A 145 -20.00 -9.27 1.93
CA LEU A 145 -18.58 -9.46 2.24
C LEU A 145 -18.36 -9.63 3.73
N PHE A 146 -18.92 -8.76 4.58
CA PHE A 146 -18.83 -8.92 6.02
C PHE A 146 -19.43 -10.24 6.51
N ALA A 147 -20.54 -10.67 5.93
CA ALA A 147 -21.11 -11.98 6.27
C ALA A 147 -20.16 -13.14 5.91
N LYS A 148 -19.45 -13.04 4.78
CA LYS A 148 -18.44 -14.04 4.37
C LYS A 148 -17.20 -14.04 5.29
N TYR A 149 -16.83 -12.89 5.85
CA TYR A 149 -15.68 -12.77 6.77
C TYR A 149 -15.99 -13.11 8.23
N LYS A 150 -17.27 -13.33 8.59
CA LYS A 150 -17.72 -13.49 9.98
C LYS A 150 -16.89 -14.48 10.80
N ASP A 151 -16.51 -15.60 10.19
CA ASP A 151 -15.78 -16.68 10.85
C ASP A 151 -14.31 -16.79 10.38
N VAL A 152 -13.84 -15.83 9.58
CA VAL A 152 -12.47 -15.82 9.05
C VAL A 152 -11.52 -15.25 10.10
N THR A 153 -10.57 -16.07 10.52
CA THR A 153 -9.52 -15.68 11.47
C THR A 153 -8.27 -15.13 10.77
N ALA A 154 -7.36 -14.53 11.54
CA ALA A 154 -6.04 -14.14 11.05
C ALA A 154 -5.26 -15.35 10.51
N GLU A 155 -5.37 -16.52 11.14
CA GLU A 155 -4.69 -17.74 10.66
C GLU A 155 -5.27 -18.25 9.34
N ASP A 156 -6.57 -18.10 9.11
CA ASP A 156 -7.19 -18.41 7.82
C ASP A 156 -6.66 -17.48 6.73
N LEU A 157 -6.52 -16.18 7.02
CA LEU A 157 -5.91 -15.22 6.08
C LEU A 157 -4.46 -15.59 5.77
N TRP A 158 -3.66 -15.96 6.77
CA TRP A 158 -2.29 -16.43 6.57
C TRP A 158 -2.22 -17.70 5.71
N ALA A 159 -3.10 -18.64 5.94
CA ALA A 159 -3.18 -19.87 5.15
C ALA A 159 -3.56 -19.57 3.68
N ASN A 160 -4.51 -18.66 3.48
CA ASN A 160 -4.97 -18.26 2.14
C ASN A 160 -3.92 -17.41 1.42
N LEU A 161 -3.21 -16.54 2.12
CA LEU A 161 -2.07 -15.79 1.57
C LEU A 161 -0.95 -16.75 1.12
N LYS A 162 -0.62 -17.74 1.95
CA LYS A 162 0.35 -18.79 1.59
C LYS A 162 -0.06 -19.51 0.32
N TYR A 163 -1.31 -19.99 0.26
CA TYR A 163 -1.85 -20.67 -0.92
C TYR A 163 -1.75 -19.81 -2.18
N PHE A 164 -2.12 -18.54 -2.09
CA PHE A 164 -2.01 -17.60 -3.18
C PHE A 164 -0.56 -17.42 -3.65
N LEU A 165 0.35 -17.14 -2.72
CA LEU A 165 1.76 -16.93 -3.03
C LEU A 165 2.41 -18.17 -3.65
N GLU A 166 2.22 -19.35 -3.06
CA GLU A 166 2.74 -20.61 -3.61
C GLU A 166 2.25 -20.85 -5.03
N ALA A 167 1.01 -20.50 -5.34
CA ALA A 167 0.44 -20.66 -6.66
C ALA A 167 1.01 -19.70 -7.70
N ILE A 168 1.35 -18.46 -7.33
CA ILE A 168 1.83 -17.43 -8.28
C ILE A 168 3.35 -17.38 -8.40
N MET A 169 4.12 -17.80 -7.37
CA MET A 169 5.58 -17.69 -7.37
C MET A 169 6.26 -18.30 -8.61
N PRO A 170 5.88 -19.48 -9.12
CA PRO A 170 6.52 -20.01 -10.33
C PRO A 170 6.35 -19.10 -11.55
N VAL A 171 5.25 -18.35 -11.63
CA VAL A 171 5.02 -17.37 -12.72
C VAL A 171 5.86 -16.11 -12.47
N CYS A 172 5.94 -15.65 -11.23
CA CYS A 172 6.77 -14.50 -10.85
C CYS A 172 8.24 -14.75 -11.19
N GLU A 173 8.76 -15.94 -10.86
CA GLU A 173 10.11 -16.37 -11.17
C GLU A 173 10.37 -16.46 -12.68
N ALA A 174 9.45 -17.05 -13.43
CA ALA A 174 9.56 -17.18 -14.88
C ALA A 174 9.47 -15.83 -15.62
N CYS A 175 8.77 -14.86 -15.04
CA CYS A 175 8.54 -13.53 -15.61
C CYS A 175 9.51 -12.47 -15.09
N ASP A 176 10.35 -12.77 -14.11
CA ASP A 176 11.23 -11.84 -13.40
C ASP A 176 10.43 -10.64 -12.82
N VAL A 177 9.30 -10.93 -12.15
CA VAL A 177 8.42 -9.95 -11.51
C VAL A 177 8.32 -10.24 -10.03
N LYS A 178 8.73 -9.29 -9.20
CA LYS A 178 8.68 -9.38 -7.74
C LYS A 178 7.30 -8.98 -7.23
N MET A 179 6.77 -9.73 -6.28
CA MET A 179 5.55 -9.41 -5.56
C MET A 179 5.89 -8.69 -4.26
N ALA A 180 5.33 -7.51 -4.06
CA ALA A 180 5.58 -6.66 -2.89
C ALA A 180 4.27 -6.43 -2.14
N ILE A 181 4.05 -7.13 -1.01
CA ILE A 181 2.83 -6.91 -0.24
C ILE A 181 2.87 -5.57 0.48
N HIS A 182 1.80 -4.79 0.36
CA HIS A 182 1.58 -3.60 1.16
C HIS A 182 1.11 -4.00 2.57
N PRO A 183 1.67 -3.43 3.64
CA PRO A 183 1.19 -3.68 5.00
C PRO A 183 -0.22 -3.15 5.22
N ASP A 184 -0.88 -3.70 6.22
CA ASP A 184 -2.23 -3.25 6.58
C ASP A 184 -2.23 -1.78 7.06
N ASP A 185 -3.23 -1.02 6.66
CA ASP A 185 -3.38 0.41 6.99
C ASP A 185 -4.80 0.72 7.50
N PRO A 186 -4.98 0.93 8.80
CA PRO A 186 -3.98 0.89 9.88
C PRO A 186 -3.51 -0.55 10.18
N PRO A 187 -2.36 -0.72 10.89
CA PRO A 187 -1.79 -2.02 11.20
C PRO A 187 -2.45 -2.68 12.43
N TRP A 188 -3.77 -2.72 12.45
CA TRP A 188 -4.62 -3.40 13.44
C TRP A 188 -5.99 -3.69 12.86
N GLY A 189 -6.72 -4.64 13.49
CA GLY A 189 -8.07 -5.01 13.08
C GLY A 189 -9.08 -3.86 13.19
N ILE A 190 -9.96 -3.76 12.21
CA ILE A 190 -11.05 -2.78 12.18
C ILE A 190 -12.37 -3.47 11.84
N PHE A 191 -13.48 -3.01 12.44
CA PHE A 191 -14.83 -3.60 12.26
C PHE A 191 -14.90 -5.11 12.50
N GLY A 192 -14.02 -5.66 13.34
CA GLY A 192 -13.94 -7.10 13.58
C GLY A 192 -13.22 -7.89 12.48
N LEU A 193 -12.75 -7.22 11.42
CA LEU A 193 -11.95 -7.85 10.37
C LEU A 193 -10.49 -7.98 10.82
N PRO A 194 -9.87 -9.17 10.65
CA PRO A 194 -8.46 -9.35 11.00
C PRO A 194 -7.54 -8.64 10.01
N ARG A 195 -6.36 -8.24 10.49
CA ARG A 195 -5.25 -7.71 9.71
C ARG A 195 -4.00 -8.54 10.00
N ILE A 196 -3.15 -8.80 9.01
CA ILE A 196 -2.08 -9.79 9.15
C ILE A 196 -0.67 -9.25 8.86
N ILE A 197 -0.51 -8.17 8.12
CA ILE A 197 0.81 -7.55 7.87
C ILE A 197 0.91 -6.28 8.71
N THR A 198 1.16 -6.45 10.00
CA THR A 198 0.95 -5.40 11.01
C THR A 198 2.19 -5.00 11.77
N ASP A 199 3.24 -5.83 11.76
CA ASP A 199 4.44 -5.65 12.57
C ASP A 199 5.64 -6.46 12.05
N LYS A 200 6.78 -6.36 12.74
CA LYS A 200 8.02 -7.09 12.41
C LYS A 200 7.81 -8.61 12.32
N ALA A 201 7.11 -9.19 13.29
CA ALA A 201 6.89 -10.65 13.32
C ALA A 201 6.04 -11.11 12.13
N ALA A 202 5.09 -10.30 11.71
CA ALA A 202 4.29 -10.54 10.50
C ALA A 202 5.16 -10.49 9.24
N VAL A 203 6.09 -9.54 9.13
CA VAL A 203 7.04 -9.46 8.02
C VAL A 203 7.96 -10.68 8.00
N GLU A 204 8.55 -11.07 9.12
CA GLU A 204 9.37 -12.28 9.22
C GLU A 204 8.57 -13.53 8.84
N ARG A 205 7.33 -13.66 9.30
CA ARG A 205 6.43 -14.76 8.93
C ARG A 205 6.17 -14.80 7.43
N LEU A 206 5.85 -13.68 6.81
CA LEU A 206 5.64 -13.57 5.36
C LEU A 206 6.82 -14.11 4.56
N LEU A 207 8.02 -13.65 4.91
CA LEU A 207 9.25 -13.98 4.17
C LEU A 207 9.70 -15.43 4.37
N THR A 208 9.43 -16.00 5.54
CA THR A 208 9.76 -17.40 5.85
C THR A 208 8.72 -18.39 5.35
N MET A 209 7.45 -18.00 5.32
CA MET A 209 6.33 -18.83 4.89
C MET A 209 6.45 -19.24 3.41
N VAL A 210 6.91 -18.33 2.55
CA VAL A 210 7.19 -18.58 1.13
C VAL A 210 8.55 -17.94 0.81
N PRO A 211 9.66 -18.72 0.90
CA PRO A 211 11.01 -18.17 0.88
C PRO A 211 11.56 -17.88 -0.52
N SER A 212 10.68 -17.62 -1.51
CA SER A 212 11.10 -17.20 -2.86
C SER A 212 11.62 -15.76 -2.85
N LYS A 213 12.68 -15.48 -3.60
CA LYS A 213 13.21 -14.10 -3.81
C LYS A 213 12.23 -13.18 -4.55
N TYR A 214 11.11 -13.70 -5.02
CA TYR A 214 10.07 -12.94 -5.68
C TYR A 214 8.89 -12.59 -4.74
N ASN A 215 8.94 -13.07 -3.48
CA ASN A 215 8.02 -12.69 -2.41
C ASN A 215 8.70 -11.68 -1.49
N GLY A 216 8.15 -10.49 -1.33
CA GLY A 216 8.73 -9.44 -0.50
C GLY A 216 7.72 -8.38 -0.07
N LEU A 217 8.23 -7.26 0.38
CA LEU A 217 7.51 -6.21 1.06
C LEU A 217 7.48 -4.92 0.23
N THR A 218 6.33 -4.27 0.20
CA THR A 218 6.24 -2.82 0.05
C THR A 218 6.38 -2.23 1.45
N LEU A 219 7.50 -1.60 1.75
CA LEU A 219 7.69 -0.92 3.03
C LEU A 219 6.87 0.36 3.03
N CYS A 220 5.76 0.41 3.75
CA CYS A 220 5.02 1.64 3.96
C CYS A 220 5.24 2.16 5.37
N THR A 221 6.03 3.24 5.49
CA THR A 221 6.37 3.83 6.79
C THR A 221 5.16 4.44 7.48
N GLY A 222 4.22 5.01 6.71
CA GLY A 222 3.01 5.58 7.28
C GLY A 222 1.97 4.55 7.73
N SER A 223 1.98 3.33 7.16
CA SER A 223 1.11 2.24 7.60
C SER A 223 1.66 1.54 8.83
N LEU A 224 2.82 0.90 8.72
CA LEU A 224 3.46 0.22 9.85
C LEU A 224 3.82 1.19 10.98
N GLY A 225 4.34 2.37 10.62
CA GLY A 225 4.73 3.39 11.58
C GLY A 225 3.55 4.09 12.28
N ALA A 226 2.30 3.86 11.88
CA ALA A 226 1.13 4.32 12.63
C ALA A 226 0.98 3.62 14.00
N SER A 227 1.59 2.44 14.16
CA SER A 227 1.63 1.75 15.45
C SER A 227 2.84 2.19 16.27
N PRO A 228 2.64 2.75 17.49
CA PRO A 228 3.76 3.13 18.37
C PRO A 228 4.57 1.93 18.88
N LYS A 229 4.13 0.70 18.59
CA LYS A 229 4.83 -0.54 18.93
C LYS A 229 5.83 -0.97 17.88
N ASN A 230 5.76 -0.40 16.68
CA ASN A 230 6.60 -0.74 15.56
C ASN A 230 7.86 0.16 15.52
N ASP A 231 9.00 -0.47 15.52
CA ASP A 231 10.27 0.18 15.18
C ASP A 231 10.52 -0.03 13.68
N MET A 232 10.53 1.06 12.92
CA MET A 232 10.69 1.00 11.48
C MET A 232 12.08 0.53 11.06
N VAL A 233 13.11 0.88 11.81
CA VAL A 233 14.49 0.45 11.55
C VAL A 233 14.62 -1.06 11.74
N GLU A 234 14.07 -1.60 12.84
CA GLU A 234 14.05 -3.04 13.06
C GLU A 234 13.28 -3.81 11.99
N ILE A 235 12.17 -3.24 11.50
CA ILE A 235 11.37 -3.85 10.40
C ILE A 235 12.18 -3.87 9.10
N ILE A 236 12.89 -2.79 8.78
CA ILE A 236 13.75 -2.70 7.60
C ILE A 236 14.85 -3.77 7.66
N HIS A 237 15.56 -3.88 8.77
CA HIS A 237 16.59 -4.90 8.94
C HIS A 237 16.03 -6.33 8.89
N ALA A 238 14.82 -6.57 9.44
CA ALA A 238 14.16 -7.87 9.36
C ALA A 238 13.74 -8.24 7.93
N ALA A 239 13.35 -7.27 7.12
CA ALA A 239 12.97 -7.48 5.72
C ALA A 239 14.20 -7.61 4.79
N GLY A 240 15.30 -6.89 5.09
CA GLY A 240 16.55 -6.95 4.36
C GLY A 240 16.37 -6.69 2.85
N ASP A 241 16.99 -7.55 2.04
CA ASP A 241 16.96 -7.50 0.57
C ASP A 241 15.58 -7.81 -0.07
N ARG A 242 14.54 -7.98 0.78
CA ARG A 242 13.19 -8.33 0.34
C ARG A 242 12.23 -7.12 0.34
N ILE A 243 12.74 -5.90 0.53
CA ILE A 243 12.00 -4.67 0.28
C ILE A 243 12.16 -4.32 -1.21
N TYR A 244 11.07 -4.28 -1.97
CA TYR A 244 11.11 -4.02 -3.40
C TYR A 244 10.51 -2.68 -3.78
N PHE A 245 9.68 -2.14 -2.89
CA PHE A 245 9.06 -0.85 -3.04
C PHE A 245 8.99 -0.16 -1.67
N ALA A 246 9.23 1.14 -1.60
CA ALA A 246 9.15 1.89 -0.36
C ALA A 246 8.22 3.10 -0.51
N HIS A 247 7.22 3.17 0.38
CA HIS A 247 6.37 4.34 0.61
C HIS A 247 6.93 5.09 1.81
N LEU A 248 7.58 6.19 1.55
CA LEU A 248 8.27 6.96 2.59
C LEU A 248 7.46 8.22 2.92
N ARG A 249 6.46 8.07 3.77
CA ARG A 249 5.66 9.15 4.33
C ARG A 249 5.75 9.19 5.84
N ASN A 250 5.54 10.37 6.43
CA ASN A 250 5.55 10.55 7.87
C ASN A 250 4.14 10.67 8.44
N VAL A 251 3.96 10.26 9.67
CA VAL A 251 2.70 10.35 10.42
C VAL A 251 2.98 10.84 11.82
N ALA A 252 2.08 11.66 12.37
CA ALA A 252 2.06 12.00 13.79
C ALA A 252 1.15 11.02 14.51
N ILE A 253 1.71 10.31 15.50
CA ILE A 253 1.05 9.25 16.26
C ILE A 253 0.64 9.76 17.62
N ASN A 254 -0.56 9.38 18.06
CA ASN A 254 -1.01 9.61 19.41
C ASN A 254 -1.93 8.44 19.82
N ASP A 255 -1.69 7.79 20.93
CA ASP A 255 -2.41 6.63 21.48
C ASP A 255 -3.18 5.76 20.47
N ARG A 256 -4.40 6.21 20.09
CA ARG A 256 -5.34 5.48 19.23
C ARG A 256 -5.67 6.22 17.94
N TRP A 257 -4.95 7.26 17.63
CA TRP A 257 -5.12 8.01 16.40
C TRP A 257 -3.78 8.38 15.78
N PHE A 258 -3.80 8.66 14.49
CA PHE A 258 -2.69 9.24 13.75
C PHE A 258 -3.20 10.15 12.64
N ASN A 259 -2.38 11.08 12.24
CA ASN A 259 -2.61 11.88 11.05
C ASN A 259 -1.37 11.94 10.18
N GLU A 260 -1.57 12.15 8.90
CA GLU A 260 -0.48 12.36 7.96
C GLU A 260 0.12 13.75 8.15
N THR A 261 1.42 13.87 7.90
CA THR A 261 2.17 15.13 8.09
C THR A 261 3.01 15.45 6.86
N ALA A 262 3.76 16.54 6.90
CA ALA A 262 4.89 16.73 6.00
C ALA A 262 5.90 15.59 6.18
N HIS A 263 6.72 15.35 5.16
CA HIS A 263 7.62 14.20 5.12
C HIS A 263 8.82 14.30 6.09
N GLU A 264 9.20 15.52 6.48
CA GLU A 264 10.35 15.74 7.35
C GLU A 264 10.13 15.18 8.76
N SER A 265 11.17 14.62 9.36
CA SER A 265 11.13 14.04 10.73
C SER A 265 10.59 15.00 11.77
N ALA A 266 10.79 16.32 11.59
CA ALA A 266 10.37 17.34 12.54
C ALA A 266 8.84 17.50 12.67
N TYR A 267 8.07 17.01 11.71
CA TYR A 267 6.61 17.21 11.66
C TYR A 267 5.80 15.97 12.03
N GLY A 268 6.45 14.82 12.13
CA GLY A 268 5.80 13.55 12.47
C GLY A 268 6.51 12.80 13.60
N SER A 269 6.13 11.57 13.78
CA SER A 269 6.67 10.69 14.84
C SER A 269 7.78 9.78 14.33
N LEU A 270 8.04 9.75 13.02
CA LEU A 270 9.04 8.88 12.42
C LEU A 270 10.33 9.64 12.12
N ASP A 271 11.47 9.05 12.47
CA ASP A 271 12.77 9.55 12.06
C ASP A 271 13.10 9.10 10.64
N MET A 272 12.79 9.97 9.68
CA MET A 272 12.99 9.67 8.26
C MET A 272 14.47 9.53 7.89
N TYR A 273 15.38 10.16 8.68
CA TYR A 273 16.81 9.99 8.46
C TYR A 273 17.27 8.57 8.80
N GLU A 274 16.91 8.06 9.98
CA GLU A 274 17.26 6.68 10.37
C GLU A 274 16.59 5.64 9.47
N ILE A 275 15.36 5.89 8.97
CA ILE A 275 14.67 5.04 8.01
C ILE A 275 15.44 4.95 6.68
N VAL A 276 15.83 6.10 6.09
CA VAL A 276 16.59 6.13 4.83
C VAL A 276 17.97 5.50 5.02
N LYS A 277 18.60 5.74 6.16
CA LYS A 277 19.89 5.14 6.49
C LYS A 277 19.80 3.61 6.59
N ALA A 278 18.80 3.09 7.28
CA ALA A 278 18.57 1.65 7.38
C ALA A 278 18.31 1.01 5.99
N LEU A 279 17.52 1.64 5.13
CA LEU A 279 17.31 1.19 3.75
C LEU A 279 18.64 1.12 2.97
N GLN A 280 19.50 2.13 3.10
CA GLN A 280 20.82 2.13 2.45
C GLN A 280 21.77 1.11 3.06
N GLU A 281 21.66 0.82 4.35
CA GLU A 281 22.45 -0.21 5.04
C GLU A 281 22.11 -1.60 4.52
N GLU A 282 20.82 -1.86 4.22
CA GLU A 282 20.36 -3.09 3.59
C GLU A 282 20.61 -3.14 2.06
N GLY A 283 21.19 -2.10 1.48
CA GLY A 283 21.48 -2.05 0.04
C GLY A 283 20.23 -1.92 -0.83
N PHE A 284 19.16 -1.33 -0.31
CA PHE A 284 17.91 -1.16 -1.05
C PHE A 284 18.13 -0.38 -2.35
N ASP A 285 17.75 -0.98 -3.45
CA ASP A 285 17.84 -0.46 -4.82
C ASP A 285 16.47 -0.42 -5.54
N GLY A 286 15.39 -0.62 -4.80
CA GLY A 286 14.03 -0.66 -5.30
C GLY A 286 13.43 0.71 -5.61
N TYR A 287 12.13 0.72 -5.82
CA TYR A 287 11.36 1.94 -6.13
C TYR A 287 10.97 2.68 -4.86
N VAL A 288 10.99 4.01 -4.90
CA VAL A 288 10.59 4.89 -3.80
C VAL A 288 9.52 5.87 -4.26
N ARG A 289 8.52 6.09 -3.43
CA ARG A 289 7.58 7.19 -3.60
C ARG A 289 7.27 7.87 -2.25
N PRO A 290 6.89 9.17 -2.26
CA PRO A 290 6.46 9.88 -1.05
C PRO A 290 5.08 9.42 -0.54
N ASP A 291 4.38 8.57 -1.30
CA ASP A 291 3.06 7.99 -1.04
C ASP A 291 1.94 9.05 -0.95
N HIS A 292 1.41 9.33 0.22
CA HIS A 292 0.39 10.35 0.42
C HIS A 292 0.98 11.77 0.50
N GLY A 293 0.11 12.77 0.30
CA GLY A 293 0.44 14.18 0.45
C GLY A 293 -0.75 14.97 0.95
N ARG A 294 -0.46 15.98 1.79
CA ARG A 294 -1.43 16.92 2.31
C ARG A 294 -1.98 17.82 1.19
N MET A 295 -3.14 18.43 1.41
CA MET A 295 -3.59 19.53 0.57
C MET A 295 -2.95 20.83 1.08
N ILE A 296 -2.00 21.36 0.32
CA ILE A 296 -1.31 22.62 0.64
C ILE A 296 -1.62 23.68 -0.42
N TRP A 297 -1.45 24.95 -0.11
CA TRP A 297 -1.54 26.10 -1.02
C TRP A 297 -2.87 26.20 -1.80
N GLY A 298 -3.97 25.73 -1.19
CA GLY A 298 -5.29 25.76 -1.82
C GLY A 298 -5.51 24.71 -2.91
N GLU A 299 -4.66 23.69 -2.98
CA GLU A 299 -4.87 22.55 -3.88
C GLU A 299 -6.15 21.80 -3.52
N VAL A 300 -6.91 21.42 -4.55
CA VAL A 300 -8.08 20.54 -4.42
C VAL A 300 -7.84 19.33 -5.31
N ALA A 301 -7.61 18.19 -4.68
CA ALA A 301 -7.31 16.93 -5.36
C ALA A 301 -8.01 15.78 -4.62
N ARG A 302 -7.77 14.55 -5.08
CA ARG A 302 -8.17 13.36 -4.31
C ARG A 302 -7.56 13.44 -2.91
N PRO A 303 -8.34 13.28 -1.83
CA PRO A 303 -7.84 13.32 -0.46
C PRO A 303 -6.64 12.40 -0.26
N GLY A 304 -5.59 12.89 0.39
CA GLY A 304 -4.35 12.16 0.61
C GLY A 304 -3.38 12.14 -0.59
N TYR A 305 -3.75 12.74 -1.74
CA TYR A 305 -2.92 12.69 -2.95
C TYR A 305 -2.52 14.08 -3.45
N GLY A 306 -2.32 15.05 -2.55
CA GLY A 306 -1.86 16.39 -2.85
C GLY A 306 -0.56 16.37 -3.66
N LEU A 307 -0.58 16.91 -4.89
CA LEU A 307 0.54 16.85 -5.81
C LEU A 307 1.71 17.72 -5.33
N PHE A 308 1.41 18.91 -4.81
CA PHE A 308 2.46 19.83 -4.35
C PHE A 308 3.21 19.27 -3.14
N ASP A 309 2.51 18.74 -2.16
CA ASP A 309 3.14 18.17 -0.96
C ASP A 309 3.94 16.90 -1.31
N ARG A 310 3.44 16.06 -2.23
CA ARG A 310 4.21 14.92 -2.72
C ARG A 310 5.46 15.34 -3.50
N ALA A 311 5.41 16.44 -4.24
CA ALA A 311 6.60 16.97 -4.92
C ALA A 311 7.65 17.49 -3.91
N LEU A 312 7.22 18.14 -2.84
CA LEU A 312 8.11 18.51 -1.73
C LEU A 312 8.69 17.28 -1.04
N GLY A 313 7.85 16.26 -0.80
CA GLY A 313 8.29 14.98 -0.25
C GLY A 313 9.37 14.30 -1.10
N VAL A 314 9.20 14.25 -2.43
CA VAL A 314 10.24 13.72 -3.34
C VAL A 314 11.53 14.52 -3.22
N SER A 315 11.46 15.85 -3.16
CA SER A 315 12.65 16.70 -3.04
C SER A 315 13.38 16.45 -1.71
N TYR A 316 12.62 16.36 -0.63
CA TYR A 316 13.16 16.04 0.70
C TYR A 316 13.84 14.66 0.71
N LEU A 317 13.15 13.62 0.23
CA LEU A 317 13.68 12.26 0.20
C LEU A 317 14.93 12.13 -0.67
N ASN A 318 14.99 12.81 -1.81
CA ASN A 318 16.19 12.83 -2.64
C ASN A 318 17.38 13.50 -1.92
N GLY A 319 17.14 14.63 -1.27
CA GLY A 319 18.17 15.32 -0.50
C GLY A 319 18.66 14.49 0.68
N LEU A 320 17.74 13.84 1.38
CA LEU A 320 18.04 12.96 2.50
C LEU A 320 18.85 11.73 2.04
N TRP A 321 18.45 11.12 0.93
CA TRP A 321 19.14 9.97 0.33
C TRP A 321 20.58 10.31 -0.03
N GLU A 322 20.79 11.45 -0.72
CA GLU A 322 22.12 11.95 -1.09
C GLU A 322 22.98 12.23 0.15
N ALA A 323 22.40 12.85 1.20
CA ALA A 323 23.12 13.18 2.42
C ALA A 323 23.60 11.91 3.15
N VAL A 324 22.74 10.91 3.29
CA VAL A 324 23.09 9.63 3.91
C VAL A 324 24.16 8.90 3.10
N GLU A 325 24.00 8.83 1.78
CA GLU A 325 24.99 8.19 0.89
C GLU A 325 26.37 8.83 1.02
N LYS A 326 26.45 10.17 1.06
CA LYS A 326 27.71 10.87 1.25
C LYS A 326 28.32 10.66 2.63
N SER A 327 27.52 10.64 3.67
CA SER A 327 28.00 10.40 5.04
C SER A 327 28.61 9.01 5.23
N ARG A 328 28.14 8.02 4.48
CA ARG A 328 28.69 6.65 4.52
C ARG A 328 29.99 6.47 3.74
N ARG A 329 30.31 7.40 2.88
CA ARG A 329 31.59 7.40 2.11
C ARG A 329 32.70 8.19 2.79
N ALA A 330 32.35 9.00 3.80
CA ALA A 330 33.29 9.81 4.56
C ALA A 330 33.87 9.03 5.76
#